data_5519381d09b3227cb5cbe799dfe492fc
#
_entry.id   5519381d09b3227cb5cbe799dfe492fc
#
_cell.length_a   1.000
_cell.length_b   1.000
_cell.length_c   1.000
_cell.angle_alpha   90.00
_cell.angle_beta   90.00
_cell.angle_gamma   90.00
#
_symmetry.space_group_name_H-M   'P 1'
#
loop_
_entity.id
_entity.type
_entity.pdbx_description
1 polymer ?
#
loop_
_entity_poly.entity_id
_entity_poly.type
_entity_poly.pdbx_seq_one_letter_code
_entity_poly.pdbx_strand_id
1 'polypeptide(L)'
;IQVVYEEKLANFQEISKMNVGAAVIVEGILVPTPQAKQPFEIQATSVTLEGASAPDYPLQKKRHSLEYLRTISHLRPRTNTFQAVFRIRSMAAYAIHQFFQERGFVYVHTPLITASDCEGAGEMFQVTTLDLNNIPKDKEGKVDFTQDFFGKPTNLTVSGQLNAETFAQAFRNTYTFGPTFRAENSNTARHAAEFWMIEPEMAFADLKDDMEVAEAMLKYVISYVME
;
A
#
# COMPACT_ATOMS: atom_id res chain seq x y z
N ILE A 1 -12.32 -0.39 -20.14
CA ILE A 1 -13.32 -0.69 -21.17
C ILE A 1 -12.83 -0.13 -22.51
N GLN A 2 -13.15 -0.79 -23.63
CA GLN A 2 -12.89 -0.27 -24.95
C GLN A 2 -13.99 0.72 -25.35
N VAL A 3 -13.58 1.81 -26.00
CA VAL A 3 -14.50 2.80 -26.59
C VAL A 3 -14.28 2.79 -28.10
N VAL A 4 -15.36 2.68 -28.84
CA VAL A 4 -15.38 2.79 -30.31
C VAL A 4 -16.05 4.09 -30.69
N TYR A 5 -15.40 4.91 -31.49
CA TYR A 5 -15.95 6.15 -32.02
C TYR A 5 -15.75 6.24 -33.54
N GLU A 6 -16.66 6.82 -34.22
CA GLU A 6 -16.74 6.86 -35.69
C GLU A 6 -16.54 8.26 -36.23
N GLU A 7 -16.17 8.35 -37.51
CA GLU A 7 -15.97 9.63 -38.24
C GLU A 7 -17.18 10.56 -38.25
N LYS A 8 -18.37 10.02 -37.99
CA LYS A 8 -19.61 10.80 -37.88
C LYS A 8 -19.68 11.73 -36.66
N LEU A 9 -18.82 11.55 -35.66
CA LEU A 9 -18.74 12.46 -34.52
C LEU A 9 -18.19 13.82 -34.97
N ALA A 10 -18.86 14.91 -34.57
CA ALA A 10 -18.52 16.26 -34.99
C ALA A 10 -17.06 16.67 -34.69
N ASN A 11 -16.52 16.16 -33.59
CA ASN A 11 -15.14 16.43 -33.14
C ASN A 11 -14.17 15.26 -33.37
N PHE A 12 -14.47 14.34 -34.30
CA PHE A 12 -13.64 13.19 -34.62
C PHE A 12 -12.18 13.56 -34.90
N GLN A 13 -11.94 14.64 -35.66
CA GLN A 13 -10.60 15.11 -36.00
C GLN A 13 -9.78 15.58 -34.80
N GLU A 14 -10.42 16.08 -33.76
CA GLU A 14 -9.79 16.45 -32.51
C GLU A 14 -9.44 15.18 -31.68
N ILE A 15 -10.42 14.33 -31.49
CA ILE A 15 -10.31 13.11 -30.72
C ILE A 15 -9.27 12.16 -31.30
N SER A 16 -9.22 12.02 -32.63
CA SER A 16 -8.26 11.14 -33.33
C SER A 16 -6.79 11.56 -33.16
N LYS A 17 -6.54 12.80 -32.74
CA LYS A 17 -5.19 13.35 -32.50
C LYS A 17 -4.77 13.36 -31.03
N MET A 18 -5.62 12.88 -30.13
CA MET A 18 -5.28 12.82 -28.71
C MET A 18 -4.09 11.92 -28.44
N ASN A 19 -3.23 12.36 -27.53
CA ASN A 19 -2.12 11.57 -27.05
C ASN A 19 -2.57 10.57 -25.97
N VAL A 20 -1.78 9.52 -25.78
CA VAL A 20 -1.95 8.57 -24.67
C VAL A 20 -1.89 9.33 -23.35
N GLY A 21 -2.82 9.02 -22.45
CA GLY A 21 -2.93 9.66 -21.14
C GLY A 21 -3.88 10.84 -21.08
N ALA A 22 -4.46 11.27 -22.21
CA ALA A 22 -5.53 12.27 -22.21
C ALA A 22 -6.74 11.78 -21.40
N ALA A 23 -7.40 12.71 -20.71
CA ALA A 23 -8.65 12.46 -19.99
C ALA A 23 -9.85 12.79 -20.89
N VAL A 24 -10.79 11.87 -20.97
CA VAL A 24 -11.98 12.01 -21.82
C VAL A 24 -13.23 11.64 -21.05
N ILE A 25 -14.33 12.34 -21.34
CA ILE A 25 -15.68 11.95 -20.97
C ILE A 25 -16.32 11.32 -22.19
N VAL A 26 -16.90 10.15 -22.03
CA VAL A 26 -17.52 9.38 -23.10
C VAL A 26 -18.97 9.07 -22.73
N GLU A 27 -19.90 9.43 -23.61
CA GLU A 27 -21.27 8.96 -23.57
C GLU A 27 -21.50 8.02 -24.74
N GLY A 28 -22.27 6.95 -24.53
CA GLY A 28 -22.51 5.99 -25.58
C GLY A 28 -23.34 4.80 -25.13
N ILE A 29 -23.49 3.84 -26.03
CA ILE A 29 -24.24 2.62 -25.82
C ILE A 29 -23.27 1.50 -25.43
N LEU A 30 -23.54 0.81 -24.29
CA LEU A 30 -22.79 -0.38 -23.91
C LEU A 30 -23.27 -1.57 -24.73
N VAL A 31 -22.36 -2.15 -25.52
CA VAL A 31 -22.65 -3.25 -26.44
C VAL A 31 -21.89 -4.51 -26.02
N PRO A 32 -22.53 -5.68 -25.93
CA PRO A 32 -21.86 -6.94 -25.70
C PRO A 32 -20.92 -7.32 -26.86
N THR A 33 -19.71 -7.79 -26.54
CA THR A 33 -18.71 -8.22 -27.54
C THR A 33 -18.21 -9.65 -27.24
N PRO A 34 -19.08 -10.68 -27.38
CA PRO A 34 -18.76 -12.05 -26.95
C PRO A 34 -17.61 -12.68 -27.74
N GLN A 35 -17.23 -12.14 -28.89
CA GLN A 35 -16.11 -12.61 -29.73
C GLN A 35 -14.81 -11.84 -29.48
N ALA A 36 -14.84 -10.78 -28.64
CA ALA A 36 -13.67 -9.96 -28.32
C ALA A 36 -13.01 -10.40 -27.00
N LYS A 37 -11.82 -9.85 -26.73
CA LYS A 37 -11.13 -10.10 -25.45
C LYS A 37 -11.85 -9.54 -24.23
N GLN A 38 -12.58 -8.43 -24.42
CA GLN A 38 -13.44 -7.79 -23.41
C GLN A 38 -14.90 -8.17 -23.65
N PRO A 39 -15.70 -8.38 -22.61
CA PRO A 39 -17.10 -8.77 -22.75
C PRO A 39 -18.01 -7.65 -23.30
N PHE A 40 -17.58 -6.39 -23.18
CA PHE A 40 -18.35 -5.21 -23.58
C PHE A 40 -17.44 -4.14 -24.16
N GLU A 41 -18.04 -3.28 -25.03
CA GLU A 41 -17.45 -2.01 -25.47
C GLU A 41 -18.50 -0.90 -25.39
N ILE A 42 -18.04 0.37 -25.40
CA ILE A 42 -18.90 1.53 -25.52
C ILE A 42 -18.85 2.04 -26.96
N GLN A 43 -19.98 2.01 -27.67
CA GLN A 43 -20.14 2.73 -28.94
C GLN A 43 -20.49 4.17 -28.62
N ALA A 44 -19.50 5.05 -28.79
CA ALA A 44 -19.59 6.44 -28.38
C ALA A 44 -20.58 7.22 -29.25
N THR A 45 -21.47 7.94 -28.61
CA THR A 45 -22.33 8.96 -29.21
C THR A 45 -21.77 10.37 -29.01
N SER A 46 -20.95 10.53 -27.97
CA SER A 46 -20.23 11.77 -27.62
C SER A 46 -18.90 11.44 -26.99
N VAL A 47 -17.85 12.17 -27.30
CA VAL A 47 -16.54 12.12 -26.64
C VAL A 47 -16.07 13.56 -26.42
N THR A 48 -15.82 13.91 -25.18
CA THR A 48 -15.32 15.25 -24.81
C THR A 48 -13.91 15.12 -24.26
N LEU A 49 -12.99 15.93 -24.78
CA LEU A 49 -11.62 16.03 -24.23
C LEU A 49 -11.65 16.91 -22.99
N GLU A 50 -11.52 16.29 -21.82
CA GLU A 50 -11.49 16.98 -20.51
C GLU A 50 -10.10 17.50 -20.17
N GLY A 51 -9.07 16.73 -20.52
CA GLY A 51 -7.69 17.10 -20.29
C GLY A 51 -6.75 16.50 -21.32
N ALA A 52 -5.97 17.35 -21.98
CA ALA A 52 -4.97 16.91 -22.94
C ALA A 52 -3.75 16.30 -22.22
N SER A 53 -3.06 15.41 -22.92
CA SER A 53 -1.78 14.84 -22.49
C SER A 53 -0.65 15.30 -23.39
N ALA A 54 0.52 15.53 -22.80
CA ALA A 54 1.71 15.90 -23.55
C ALA A 54 2.22 14.73 -24.43
N PRO A 55 2.87 15.00 -25.57
CA PRO A 55 3.41 13.96 -26.46
C PRO A 55 4.44 13.06 -25.80
N ASP A 56 5.16 13.54 -24.80
CA ASP A 56 6.20 12.87 -24.03
C ASP A 56 5.68 12.14 -22.79
N TYR A 57 4.36 11.95 -22.69
CA TYR A 57 3.76 11.18 -21.58
C TYR A 57 4.47 9.83 -21.40
N PRO A 58 5.00 9.52 -20.19
CA PRO A 58 5.93 8.39 -20.02
C PRO A 58 5.36 7.01 -20.28
N LEU A 59 4.04 6.81 -20.00
CA LEU A 59 3.37 5.53 -20.25
C LEU A 59 2.87 5.45 -21.68
N GLN A 60 3.76 5.10 -22.58
CA GLN A 60 3.46 4.88 -23.98
C GLN A 60 2.85 3.49 -24.23
N LYS A 61 2.29 3.27 -25.42
CA LYS A 61 1.62 2.04 -25.87
C LYS A 61 2.63 0.91 -26.16
N LYS A 62 3.43 0.56 -25.13
CA LYS A 62 4.46 -0.49 -25.17
C LYS A 62 4.58 -1.17 -23.81
N ARG A 63 5.23 -2.34 -23.76
CA ARG A 63 5.56 -2.98 -22.47
C ARG A 63 6.64 -2.17 -21.74
N HIS A 64 6.42 -1.90 -20.46
CA HIS A 64 7.37 -1.26 -19.56
C HIS A 64 7.93 -2.28 -18.57
N SER A 65 9.23 -2.20 -18.26
CA SER A 65 9.84 -3.03 -17.23
C SER A 65 9.43 -2.54 -15.82
N LEU A 66 9.52 -3.44 -14.83
CA LEU A 66 9.22 -3.07 -13.44
C LEU A 66 10.22 -2.03 -12.90
N GLU A 67 11.49 -2.12 -13.33
CA GLU A 67 12.54 -1.16 -12.98
C GLU A 67 12.19 0.24 -13.49
N TYR A 68 11.80 0.35 -14.76
CA TYR A 68 11.36 1.63 -15.33
C TYR A 68 10.13 2.18 -14.59
N LEU A 69 9.15 1.33 -14.28
CA LEU A 69 7.94 1.76 -13.56
C LEU A 69 8.23 2.25 -12.13
N ARG A 70 9.33 1.83 -11.52
CA ARG A 70 9.78 2.40 -10.23
C ARG A 70 10.28 3.83 -10.36
N THR A 71 10.86 4.21 -11.49
CA THR A 71 11.33 5.60 -11.72
C THR A 71 10.18 6.58 -11.94
N ILE A 72 9.01 6.07 -12.33
CA ILE A 72 7.77 6.85 -12.51
C ILE A 72 6.67 6.33 -11.58
N SER A 73 6.98 6.16 -10.30
CA SER A 73 6.11 5.54 -9.29
C SER A 73 4.71 6.15 -9.19
N HIS A 74 4.57 7.46 -9.42
CA HIS A 74 3.31 8.20 -9.45
C HIS A 74 2.41 7.86 -10.65
N LEU A 75 2.96 7.30 -11.73
CA LEU A 75 2.21 6.88 -12.92
C LEU A 75 1.98 5.36 -13.00
N ARG A 76 2.83 4.56 -12.35
CA ARG A 76 2.73 3.10 -12.44
C ARG A 76 1.37 2.48 -12.09
N PRO A 77 0.53 3.08 -11.19
CA PRO A 77 -0.82 2.57 -10.93
C PRO A 77 -1.75 2.57 -12.14
N ARG A 78 -1.42 3.35 -13.19
CA ARG A 78 -2.19 3.38 -14.44
C ARG A 78 -1.90 2.20 -15.38
N THR A 79 -0.88 1.40 -15.09
CA THR A 79 -0.57 0.19 -15.87
C THR A 79 -1.44 -0.99 -15.45
N ASN A 80 -1.80 -1.87 -16.38
CA ASN A 80 -2.62 -3.05 -16.08
C ASN A 80 -2.00 -3.93 -14.98
N THR A 81 -0.67 -4.10 -14.99
CA THR A 81 0.05 -4.87 -13.97
C THR A 81 -0.15 -4.29 -12.58
N PHE A 82 0.06 -2.98 -12.41
CA PHE A 82 -0.07 -2.37 -11.08
C PHE A 82 -1.53 -2.14 -10.67
N GLN A 83 -2.45 -1.97 -11.62
CA GLN A 83 -3.88 -2.02 -11.31
C GLN A 83 -4.27 -3.37 -10.69
N ALA A 84 -3.83 -4.48 -11.27
CA ALA A 84 -4.06 -5.80 -10.71
C ALA A 84 -3.39 -5.96 -9.34
N VAL A 85 -2.09 -5.61 -9.22
CA VAL A 85 -1.35 -5.70 -7.96
C VAL A 85 -2.01 -4.90 -6.83
N PHE A 86 -2.38 -3.65 -7.08
CA PHE A 86 -2.98 -2.82 -6.03
C PHE A 86 -4.41 -3.23 -5.68
N ARG A 87 -5.19 -3.77 -6.63
CA ARG A 87 -6.51 -4.36 -6.34
C ARG A 87 -6.38 -5.60 -5.45
N ILE A 88 -5.48 -6.53 -5.81
CA ILE A 88 -5.21 -7.73 -5.00
C ILE A 88 -4.72 -7.34 -3.60
N ARG A 89 -3.78 -6.38 -3.51
CA ARG A 89 -3.30 -5.88 -2.22
C ARG A 89 -4.43 -5.30 -1.36
N SER A 90 -5.33 -4.53 -1.96
CA SER A 90 -6.49 -3.97 -1.27
C SER A 90 -7.44 -5.06 -0.76
N MET A 91 -7.75 -6.04 -1.61
CA MET A 91 -8.61 -7.17 -1.24
C MET A 91 -7.98 -8.02 -0.13
N ALA A 92 -6.68 -8.33 -0.25
CA ALA A 92 -5.96 -9.09 0.77
C ALA A 92 -5.93 -8.36 2.12
N ALA A 93 -5.72 -7.04 2.14
CA ALA A 93 -5.75 -6.26 3.37
C ALA A 93 -7.13 -6.30 4.04
N TYR A 94 -8.21 -6.18 3.27
CA TYR A 94 -9.57 -6.32 3.78
C TYR A 94 -9.84 -7.73 4.31
N ALA A 95 -9.43 -8.77 3.58
CA ALA A 95 -9.58 -10.16 3.99
C ALA A 95 -8.87 -10.47 5.31
N ILE A 96 -7.67 -9.89 5.54
CA ILE A 96 -6.95 -10.03 6.80
C ILE A 96 -7.78 -9.46 7.96
N HIS A 97 -8.30 -8.25 7.80
CA HIS A 97 -9.15 -7.65 8.83
C HIS A 97 -10.40 -8.48 9.07
N GLN A 98 -11.08 -8.93 8.01
CA GLN A 98 -12.27 -9.74 8.12
C GLN A 98 -11.99 -11.07 8.83
N PHE A 99 -10.89 -11.75 8.48
CA PHE A 99 -10.49 -13.01 9.10
C PHE A 99 -10.37 -12.89 10.63
N PHE A 100 -9.65 -11.88 11.10
CA PHE A 100 -9.42 -11.69 12.54
C PHE A 100 -10.70 -11.21 13.27
N GLN A 101 -11.44 -10.27 12.68
CA GLN A 101 -12.66 -9.73 13.27
C GLN A 101 -13.73 -10.81 13.44
N GLU A 102 -13.94 -11.66 12.44
CA GLU A 102 -14.91 -12.78 12.51
C GLU A 102 -14.54 -13.82 13.57
N ARG A 103 -13.26 -13.88 13.97
CA ARG A 103 -12.77 -14.77 15.03
C ARG A 103 -12.66 -14.11 16.40
N GLY A 104 -13.20 -12.90 16.53
CA GLY A 104 -13.27 -12.17 17.81
C GLY A 104 -11.97 -11.54 18.23
N PHE A 105 -10.99 -11.39 17.33
CA PHE A 105 -9.79 -10.60 17.60
C PHE A 105 -10.11 -9.12 17.56
N VAL A 106 -9.51 -8.37 18.49
CA VAL A 106 -9.62 -6.90 18.54
C VAL A 106 -8.46 -6.29 17.74
N TYR A 107 -8.78 -5.46 16.75
CA TYR A 107 -7.76 -4.69 16.03
C TYR A 107 -7.21 -3.58 16.92
N VAL A 108 -5.89 -3.50 17.03
CA VAL A 108 -5.21 -2.47 17.79
C VAL A 108 -4.32 -1.64 16.87
N HIS A 109 -4.54 -0.33 16.84
CA HIS A 109 -3.62 0.60 16.21
C HIS A 109 -2.55 0.99 17.22
N THR A 110 -1.33 0.48 17.03
CA THR A 110 -0.18 0.78 17.89
C THR A 110 0.58 2.01 17.38
N PRO A 111 1.24 2.79 18.25
CA PRO A 111 2.01 3.95 17.85
C PRO A 111 3.13 3.61 16.87
N LEU A 112 3.27 4.40 15.81
CA LEU A 112 4.38 4.27 14.85
C LEU A 112 5.65 4.98 15.33
N ILE A 113 5.50 6.04 16.14
CA ILE A 113 6.63 6.72 16.79
C ILE A 113 6.70 6.23 18.22
N THR A 114 7.83 5.66 18.60
CA THR A 114 8.03 5.03 19.90
C THR A 114 9.42 5.30 20.46
N ALA A 115 9.54 5.29 21.78
CA ALA A 115 10.84 5.27 22.46
C ALA A 115 11.28 3.84 22.84
N SER A 116 10.43 2.83 22.57
CA SER A 116 10.71 1.44 22.92
C SER A 116 11.30 0.71 21.71
N ASP A 117 12.35 -0.05 21.96
CA ASP A 117 12.85 -1.07 21.05
C ASP A 117 12.05 -2.36 21.30
N CYS A 118 11.70 -3.07 20.27
CA CYS A 118 11.02 -4.35 20.35
C CYS A 118 12.06 -5.48 20.33
N GLU A 119 12.57 -5.84 21.50
CA GLU A 119 13.49 -6.98 21.70
C GLU A 119 14.75 -6.96 20.82
N GLY A 120 15.20 -5.78 20.34
CA GLY A 120 16.29 -5.69 19.38
C GLY A 120 15.94 -6.23 17.99
N ALA A 121 14.65 -6.27 17.63
CA ALA A 121 14.15 -6.89 16.42
C ALA A 121 14.62 -6.23 15.10
N GLY A 122 15.28 -5.09 15.17
CA GLY A 122 15.83 -4.42 13.99
C GLY A 122 16.48 -3.08 14.30
N GLU A 123 17.26 -2.55 13.36
CA GLU A 123 17.77 -1.19 13.44
C GLU A 123 16.63 -0.19 13.24
N MET A 124 16.52 0.81 14.12
CA MET A 124 15.43 1.78 14.13
C MET A 124 15.81 3.06 13.40
N PHE A 125 14.89 3.57 12.59
CA PHE A 125 14.99 4.94 12.09
C PHE A 125 14.68 5.92 13.21
N GLN A 126 15.55 6.90 13.43
CA GLN A 126 15.33 7.95 14.41
C GLN A 126 14.35 8.99 13.88
N VAL A 127 13.43 9.43 14.74
CA VAL A 127 12.50 10.53 14.50
C VAL A 127 12.91 11.71 15.35
N THR A 128 13.18 12.86 14.74
CA THR A 128 13.59 14.08 15.44
C THR A 128 13.08 15.33 14.74
N THR A 129 12.83 16.37 15.50
CA THR A 129 12.54 17.73 15.00
C THR A 129 13.72 18.69 15.21
N LEU A 130 14.84 18.20 15.73
CA LEU A 130 16.05 19.01 15.90
C LEU A 130 16.64 19.42 14.56
N ASP A 131 17.16 20.63 14.48
CA ASP A 131 17.91 21.07 13.30
C ASP A 131 19.23 20.31 13.19
N LEU A 132 19.33 19.45 12.18
CA LEU A 132 20.54 18.64 11.94
C LEU A 132 21.78 19.47 11.58
N ASN A 133 21.62 20.73 11.18
CA ASN A 133 22.75 21.65 10.93
C ASN A 133 23.25 22.33 12.22
N ASN A 134 22.42 22.33 13.27
CA ASN A 134 22.71 22.97 14.55
C ASN A 134 22.16 22.13 15.71
N ILE A 135 22.67 20.92 15.85
CA ILE A 135 22.21 19.95 16.85
C ILE A 135 22.58 20.44 18.25
N PRO A 136 21.60 20.64 19.17
CA PRO A 136 21.88 21.01 20.55
C PRO A 136 22.62 19.88 21.26
N LYS A 137 23.57 20.24 22.12
CA LYS A 137 24.37 19.29 22.87
C LYS A 137 24.26 19.55 24.37
N ASP A 138 24.27 18.47 25.14
CA ASP A 138 24.35 18.52 26.60
C ASP A 138 25.78 18.85 27.08
N LYS A 139 25.97 18.88 28.41
CA LYS A 139 27.24 19.17 29.05
C LYS A 139 28.34 18.12 28.75
N GLU A 140 27.94 16.93 28.31
CA GLU A 140 28.84 15.83 27.95
C GLU A 140 29.14 15.80 26.43
N GLY A 141 28.57 16.72 25.66
CA GLY A 141 28.76 16.82 24.21
C GLY A 141 27.86 15.84 23.41
N LYS A 142 26.93 15.15 24.05
CA LYS A 142 25.93 14.30 23.41
C LYS A 142 24.74 15.13 22.92
N VAL A 143 23.92 14.56 22.03
CA VAL A 143 22.69 15.23 21.57
C VAL A 143 21.76 15.46 22.75
N ASP A 144 21.33 16.70 22.94
CA ASP A 144 20.37 17.10 23.97
C ASP A 144 18.92 16.91 23.49
N PHE A 145 18.41 15.70 23.61
CA PHE A 145 17.05 15.36 23.26
C PHE A 145 15.97 16.00 24.14
N THR A 146 16.34 16.65 25.24
CA THR A 146 15.35 17.41 26.05
C THR A 146 14.78 18.60 25.26
N GLN A 147 15.48 19.05 24.21
CA GLN A 147 15.04 20.10 23.29
C GLN A 147 14.28 19.55 22.07
N ASP A 148 14.16 18.22 21.91
CA ASP A 148 13.37 17.62 20.86
C ASP A 148 11.89 17.56 21.22
N PHE A 149 11.03 17.30 20.23
CA PHE A 149 9.57 17.34 20.38
C PHE A 149 9.04 16.48 21.54
N PHE A 150 9.56 15.27 21.71
CA PHE A 150 9.15 14.35 22.79
C PHE A 150 10.01 14.45 24.06
N GLY A 151 11.01 15.32 24.08
CA GLY A 151 11.95 15.47 25.21
C GLY A 151 12.84 14.24 25.46
N LYS A 152 12.88 13.30 24.56
CA LYS A 152 13.66 12.05 24.61
C LYS A 152 13.87 11.47 23.21
N PRO A 153 14.85 10.57 23.00
CA PRO A 153 15.03 9.87 21.73
C PRO A 153 13.78 9.10 21.35
N THR A 154 13.33 9.25 20.12
CA THR A 154 12.21 8.52 19.54
C THR A 154 12.56 7.97 18.17
N ASN A 155 11.90 6.89 17.79
CA ASN A 155 12.17 6.14 16.57
C ASN A 155 10.88 5.70 15.89
N LEU A 156 10.96 5.32 14.62
CA LEU A 156 9.89 4.55 13.98
C LEU A 156 9.88 3.12 14.51
N THR A 157 8.71 2.58 14.75
CA THR A 157 8.54 1.23 15.30
C THR A 157 9.04 0.15 14.35
N VAL A 158 9.64 -0.88 14.90
CA VAL A 158 10.04 -2.12 14.19
C VAL A 158 8.99 -3.24 14.32
N SER A 159 8.01 -3.08 15.24
CA SER A 159 6.92 -4.02 15.49
C SER A 159 5.87 -3.37 16.40
N GLY A 160 4.61 -3.76 16.23
CA GLY A 160 3.52 -3.40 17.14
C GLY A 160 3.39 -4.32 18.35
N GLN A 161 4.16 -5.41 18.43
CA GLN A 161 4.02 -6.49 19.39
C GLN A 161 3.94 -6.01 20.85
N LEU A 162 4.92 -5.26 21.35
CA LEU A 162 4.97 -4.85 22.77
C LEU A 162 3.71 -4.08 23.20
N ASN A 163 3.16 -3.25 22.33
CA ASN A 163 1.91 -2.57 22.59
C ASN A 163 0.72 -3.54 22.51
N ALA A 164 0.67 -4.42 21.49
CA ALA A 164 -0.41 -5.37 21.30
C ALA A 164 -0.54 -6.34 22.48
N GLU A 165 0.57 -6.81 23.05
CA GLU A 165 0.58 -7.64 24.26
C GLU A 165 -0.12 -6.98 25.46
N THR A 166 0.03 -5.67 25.64
CA THR A 166 -0.67 -4.96 26.72
C THR A 166 -2.19 -4.97 26.51
N PHE A 167 -2.65 -4.92 25.28
CA PHE A 167 -4.08 -5.05 24.94
C PHE A 167 -4.57 -6.50 25.06
N ALA A 168 -3.73 -7.48 24.76
CA ALA A 168 -4.07 -8.89 24.95
C ALA A 168 -4.38 -9.23 26.42
N GLN A 169 -3.79 -8.52 27.37
CA GLN A 169 -4.15 -8.65 28.80
C GLN A 169 -5.60 -8.24 29.10
N ALA A 170 -6.19 -7.37 28.28
CA ALA A 170 -7.58 -6.90 28.46
C ALA A 170 -8.56 -7.67 27.53
N PHE A 171 -8.17 -7.96 26.31
CA PHE A 171 -9.04 -8.47 25.25
C PHE A 171 -8.79 -9.94 24.89
N ARG A 172 -7.76 -10.56 25.45
CA ARG A 172 -7.31 -11.92 25.17
C ARG A 172 -6.71 -12.11 23.77
N ASN A 173 -7.46 -11.82 22.71
CA ASN A 173 -7.04 -11.97 21.33
C ASN A 173 -7.02 -10.59 20.67
N THR A 174 -5.85 -10.15 20.24
CA THR A 174 -5.66 -8.87 19.57
C THR A 174 -4.84 -9.07 18.31
N TYR A 175 -4.84 -8.12 17.41
CA TYR A 175 -3.90 -8.10 16.29
C TYR A 175 -3.57 -6.67 15.88
N THR A 176 -2.34 -6.48 15.42
CA THR A 176 -1.94 -5.31 14.67
C THR A 176 -1.87 -5.67 13.19
N PHE A 177 -2.13 -4.72 12.33
CA PHE A 177 -1.88 -4.81 10.90
C PHE A 177 -1.57 -3.42 10.39
N GLY A 178 -0.29 -3.13 10.20
CA GLY A 178 0.15 -1.79 9.85
C GLY A 178 1.63 -1.69 9.49
N PRO A 179 2.08 -0.47 9.15
CA PRO A 179 3.45 -0.24 8.75
C PRO A 179 4.42 -0.41 9.90
N THR A 180 5.54 -1.06 9.59
CA THR A 180 6.72 -1.17 10.44
C THR A 180 7.95 -0.76 9.64
N PHE A 181 9.01 -0.37 10.33
CA PHE A 181 10.19 0.24 9.74
C PHE A 181 11.46 -0.39 10.29
N ARG A 182 12.35 -0.82 9.41
CA ARG A 182 13.65 -1.39 9.80
C ARG A 182 14.75 -0.79 8.96
N ALA A 183 15.77 -0.23 9.63
CA ALA A 183 16.87 0.49 8.99
C ALA A 183 18.06 -0.41 8.62
N GLU A 184 17.88 -1.72 8.71
CA GLU A 184 18.95 -2.68 8.40
C GLU A 184 19.51 -2.49 6.99
N ASN A 185 20.83 -2.45 6.90
CA ASN A 185 21.53 -2.35 5.62
C ASN A 185 21.49 -3.71 4.89
N SER A 186 20.38 -3.99 4.23
CA SER A 186 20.19 -5.20 3.45
C SER A 186 19.78 -4.89 2.01
N ASN A 187 20.56 -5.40 1.04
CA ASN A 187 20.35 -5.22 -0.39
C ASN A 187 19.72 -6.44 -1.07
N THR A 188 18.81 -7.14 -0.40
CA THR A 188 18.11 -8.27 -1.00
C THR A 188 16.76 -7.85 -1.58
N ALA A 189 16.27 -8.59 -2.57
CA ALA A 189 14.97 -8.33 -3.21
C ALA A 189 13.77 -8.53 -2.24
N ARG A 190 13.99 -9.08 -1.05
CA ARG A 190 12.96 -9.40 -0.06
C ARG A 190 12.97 -8.50 1.16
N HIS A 191 13.94 -7.57 1.28
CA HIS A 191 14.00 -6.60 2.36
C HIS A 191 13.46 -5.26 1.89
N ALA A 192 12.58 -4.69 2.69
CA ALA A 192 12.06 -3.35 2.52
C ALA A 192 12.23 -2.59 3.84
N ALA A 193 12.60 -1.31 3.76
CA ALA A 193 12.74 -0.46 4.94
C ALA A 193 11.38 -0.12 5.59
N GLU A 194 10.30 -0.22 4.82
CA GLU A 194 8.92 -0.07 5.26
C GLU A 194 8.08 -1.22 4.71
N PHE A 195 7.34 -1.89 5.57
CA PHE A 195 6.43 -2.98 5.20
C PHE A 195 5.30 -3.11 6.21
N TRP A 196 4.22 -3.80 5.84
CA TRP A 196 3.13 -4.06 6.77
C TRP A 196 3.31 -5.41 7.42
N MET A 197 3.20 -5.43 8.75
CA MET A 197 3.19 -6.67 9.52
C MET A 197 1.79 -7.02 9.98
N ILE A 198 1.52 -8.33 10.05
CA ILE A 198 0.33 -8.92 10.64
C ILE A 198 0.80 -9.61 11.91
N GLU A 199 0.41 -9.11 13.06
CA GLU A 199 0.93 -9.54 14.36
C GLU A 199 -0.26 -9.85 15.30
N PRO A 200 -0.80 -11.09 15.27
CA PRO A 200 -1.79 -11.53 16.26
C PRO A 200 -1.10 -11.82 17.59
N GLU A 201 -1.77 -11.43 18.68
CA GLU A 201 -1.36 -11.73 20.05
C GLU A 201 -2.50 -12.43 20.77
N MET A 202 -2.24 -13.63 21.29
CA MET A 202 -3.24 -14.51 21.88
C MET A 202 -2.82 -14.90 23.29
N ALA A 203 -3.52 -14.39 24.31
CA ALA A 203 -3.30 -14.82 25.68
C ALA A 203 -3.68 -16.31 25.86
N PHE A 204 -2.86 -17.03 26.62
CA PHE A 204 -3.04 -18.48 26.91
C PHE A 204 -2.87 -19.43 25.71
N ALA A 205 -2.34 -18.96 24.59
CA ALA A 205 -2.05 -19.78 23.42
C ALA A 205 -0.64 -20.36 23.48
N ASP A 206 -0.45 -21.52 22.89
CA ASP A 206 0.86 -22.10 22.64
C ASP A 206 1.25 -22.02 21.15
N LEU A 207 2.43 -22.54 20.81
CA LEU A 207 2.93 -22.56 19.45
C LEU A 207 1.97 -23.26 18.47
N LYS A 208 1.26 -24.30 18.91
CA LYS A 208 0.34 -25.03 18.05
C LYS A 208 -0.88 -24.19 17.71
N ASP A 209 -1.42 -23.47 18.70
CA ASP A 209 -2.54 -22.56 18.50
C ASP A 209 -2.17 -21.45 17.50
N ASP A 210 -0.95 -20.88 17.61
CA ASP A 210 -0.44 -19.87 16.70
C ASP A 210 -0.31 -20.42 15.27
N MET A 211 0.25 -21.61 15.10
CA MET A 211 0.37 -22.27 13.79
C MET A 211 -1.01 -22.53 13.16
N GLU A 212 -2.02 -22.92 13.93
CA GLU A 212 -3.39 -23.16 13.45
C GLU A 212 -4.03 -21.86 12.95
N VAL A 213 -3.84 -20.75 13.66
CA VAL A 213 -4.34 -19.43 13.25
C VAL A 213 -3.61 -18.94 11.99
N ALA A 214 -2.29 -19.09 11.93
CA ALA A 214 -1.50 -18.70 10.77
C ALA A 214 -1.92 -19.48 9.51
N GLU A 215 -2.08 -20.81 9.61
CA GLU A 215 -2.56 -21.66 8.51
C GLU A 215 -3.96 -21.25 8.04
N ALA A 216 -4.87 -21.06 8.99
CA ALA A 216 -6.25 -20.68 8.68
C ALA A 216 -6.32 -19.30 8.01
N MET A 217 -5.52 -18.33 8.47
CA MET A 217 -5.42 -16.99 7.86
C MET A 217 -4.94 -17.08 6.41
N LEU A 218 -3.85 -17.80 6.17
CA LEU A 218 -3.31 -17.93 4.81
C LEU A 218 -4.33 -18.56 3.85
N LYS A 219 -4.98 -19.64 4.27
CA LYS A 219 -6.04 -20.30 3.47
C LYS A 219 -7.19 -19.34 3.19
N TYR A 220 -7.65 -18.61 4.19
CA TYR A 220 -8.75 -17.66 4.06
C TYR A 220 -8.42 -16.54 3.08
N VAL A 221 -7.28 -15.87 3.26
CA VAL A 221 -6.86 -14.73 2.40
C VAL A 221 -6.67 -15.17 0.95
N ILE A 222 -6.04 -16.34 0.73
CA ILE A 222 -5.85 -16.88 -0.62
C ILE A 222 -7.22 -17.17 -1.27
N SER A 223 -8.12 -17.85 -0.59
CA SER A 223 -9.47 -18.15 -1.13
C SER A 223 -10.23 -16.87 -1.45
N TYR A 224 -10.21 -15.90 -0.54
CA TYR A 224 -10.88 -14.62 -0.72
C TYR A 224 -10.40 -13.82 -1.94
N VAL A 225 -9.10 -13.89 -2.23
CA VAL A 225 -8.52 -13.16 -3.39
C VAL A 225 -8.75 -13.92 -4.70
N MET A 226 -8.95 -15.25 -4.65
CA MET A 226 -9.16 -16.10 -5.84
C MET A 226 -10.62 -16.14 -6.30
N GLU A 227 -11.59 -15.77 -5.46
CA GLU A 227 -13.00 -15.57 -5.80
C GLU A 227 -13.25 -14.22 -6.49
#